data_37e7c0aa918fcb48e101fec82cfe8402
#
_entry.id   37e7c0aa918fcb48e101fec82cfe8402
#
_cell.length_a   1.000
_cell.length_b   1.000
_cell.length_c   1.000
_cell.angle_alpha   90.00
_cell.angle_beta   90.00
_cell.angle_gamma   90.00
#
_symmetry.space_group_name_H-M   'P 1'
#
loop_
_entity.id
_entity.type
_entity.pdbx_description
1 polymer ?
#
loop_
_entity_poly.entity_id
_entity_poly.type
_entity_poly.pdbx_seq_one_letter_code
_entity_poly.pdbx_strand_id
1 'polypeptide(L)'
;ILLDRERCVSCARCTRFADQIAGDPFIELLERGSKQQVGTAADEPFDSYFSGNTVQICPVGALTSASYRFRSRPFDLVSVPTTCEHCASGCSLRTDYRRGVVTRRLAWDDPAVNEEWNCDKGRFAFGHQGNGRLEGPLVRDDDGQLVPASWPEALTLAAQGLRAAGASTAVLPGGRLTVEDAYAWARFARVALGTDDIDFRARPASAEEASFLAALVAGRPVGPTYAD
;
A
#
# COMPACT_ATOMS: atom_id res chain seq x y z
N ILE A 1 4.97 -10.41 12.71
CA ILE A 1 6.13 -11.27 12.33
C ILE A 1 6.34 -12.30 13.42
N LEU A 2 6.73 -13.53 13.02
CA LEU A 2 7.02 -14.63 13.95
C LEU A 2 8.52 -14.88 13.93
N LEU A 3 9.11 -15.09 15.11
CA LEU A 3 10.52 -15.43 15.28
C LEU A 3 10.65 -16.86 15.83
N ASP A 4 11.34 -17.70 15.07
CA ASP A 4 11.74 -19.06 15.46
C ASP A 4 13.25 -19.05 15.73
N ARG A 5 13.64 -18.99 16.98
CA ARG A 5 15.06 -18.87 17.38
C ARG A 5 15.87 -20.12 17.10
N GLU A 6 15.24 -21.29 17.07
CA GLU A 6 15.92 -22.56 16.77
C GLU A 6 16.42 -22.61 15.31
N ARG A 7 15.77 -21.88 14.42
CA ARG A 7 16.19 -21.74 13.02
C ARG A 7 17.19 -20.63 12.79
N CYS A 8 17.40 -19.78 13.77
CA CYS A 8 18.25 -18.60 13.62
C CYS A 8 19.73 -19.00 13.59
N VAL A 9 20.44 -18.60 12.53
CA VAL A 9 21.88 -18.81 12.39
C VAL A 9 22.71 -17.60 12.88
N SER A 10 22.09 -16.69 13.61
CA SER A 10 22.72 -15.49 14.21
C SER A 10 23.55 -14.64 13.21
N CYS A 11 23.10 -14.58 11.94
CA CYS A 11 23.81 -13.84 10.89
C CYS A 11 23.70 -12.32 11.01
N ALA A 12 22.87 -11.82 11.92
CA ALA A 12 22.64 -10.40 12.21
C ALA A 12 22.19 -9.53 11.02
N ARG A 13 21.65 -10.11 9.93
CA ARG A 13 21.13 -9.32 8.80
C ARG A 13 19.94 -8.47 9.22
N CYS A 14 19.02 -9.03 10.00
CA CYS A 14 17.84 -8.32 10.49
C CYS A 14 18.19 -7.16 11.42
N THR A 15 19.17 -7.33 12.31
CA THR A 15 19.59 -6.27 13.23
C THR A 15 20.33 -5.15 12.49
N ARG A 16 21.21 -5.50 11.53
CA ARG A 16 21.85 -4.48 10.68
C ARG A 16 20.86 -3.74 9.79
N PHE A 17 19.85 -4.43 9.27
CA PHE A 17 18.78 -3.76 8.52
C PHE A 17 18.04 -2.75 9.41
N ALA A 18 17.62 -3.16 10.61
CA ALA A 18 16.90 -2.30 11.54
C ALA A 18 17.70 -1.05 11.90
N ASP A 19 18.99 -1.21 12.21
CA ASP A 19 19.87 -0.10 12.61
C ASP A 19 20.33 0.76 11.42
N GLN A 20 20.89 0.15 10.37
CA GLN A 20 21.62 0.86 9.31
C GLN A 20 20.75 1.30 8.14
N ILE A 21 19.67 0.57 7.85
CA ILE A 21 18.81 0.85 6.71
C ILE A 21 17.52 1.52 7.16
N ALA A 22 16.81 0.90 8.11
CA ALA A 22 15.54 1.46 8.62
C ALA A 22 15.76 2.64 9.57
N GLY A 23 16.91 2.73 10.21
CA GLY A 23 17.19 3.73 11.24
C GLY A 23 16.29 3.59 12.47
N ASP A 24 15.78 2.38 12.71
CA ASP A 24 14.80 2.05 13.73
C ASP A 24 15.17 0.65 14.29
N PRO A 25 15.98 0.58 15.37
CA PRO A 25 16.55 -0.66 15.89
C PRO A 25 15.54 -1.48 16.71
N PHE A 26 14.45 -1.93 16.10
CA PHE A 26 13.37 -2.72 16.72
C PHE A 26 13.72 -4.19 16.94
N ILE A 27 14.88 -4.68 16.51
CA ILE A 27 15.38 -6.05 16.70
C ILE A 27 16.89 -6.03 16.86
N GLU A 28 17.39 -6.70 17.87
CA GLU A 28 18.78 -6.61 18.30
C GLU A 28 19.42 -7.97 18.55
N LEU A 29 20.75 -7.97 18.76
CA LEU A 29 21.48 -9.10 19.32
C LEU A 29 21.50 -8.98 20.84
N LEU A 30 20.78 -9.88 21.49
CA LEU A 30 20.71 -9.97 22.94
C LEU A 30 21.78 -10.92 23.45
N GLU A 31 22.30 -10.65 24.65
CA GLU A 31 23.35 -11.41 25.32
C GLU A 31 24.68 -11.49 24.53
N ARG A 32 25.56 -12.40 24.89
CA ARG A 32 26.87 -12.57 24.24
C ARG A 32 27.38 -14.01 24.34
N GLY A 33 28.35 -14.31 23.51
CA GLY A 33 28.98 -15.64 23.45
C GLY A 33 27.98 -16.72 23.04
N SER A 34 28.01 -17.86 23.67
CA SER A 34 27.14 -18.99 23.35
C SER A 34 25.63 -18.75 23.63
N LYS A 35 25.32 -17.70 24.38
CA LYS A 35 23.94 -17.31 24.68
C LYS A 35 23.39 -16.24 23.75
N GLN A 36 24.22 -15.72 22.83
CA GLN A 36 23.81 -14.68 21.92
C GLN A 36 22.62 -15.13 21.07
N GLN A 37 21.60 -14.30 21.02
CA GLN A 37 20.37 -14.56 20.27
C GLN A 37 19.80 -13.29 19.67
N VAL A 38 19.04 -13.42 18.58
CA VAL A 38 18.26 -12.32 17.98
C VAL A 38 16.95 -12.20 18.74
N GLY A 39 16.54 -10.98 19.06
CA GLY A 39 15.28 -10.70 19.74
C GLY A 39 15.00 -9.22 19.89
N THR A 40 13.94 -8.91 20.61
CA THR A 40 13.61 -7.57 21.07
C THR A 40 14.00 -7.41 22.53
N ALA A 41 14.39 -6.21 22.96
CA ALA A 41 14.61 -5.93 24.38
C ALA A 41 13.31 -6.17 25.17
N ALA A 42 13.46 -6.45 26.47
CA ALA A 42 12.29 -6.60 27.34
C ALA A 42 11.50 -5.27 27.35
N ASP A 43 10.19 -5.39 27.21
CA ASP A 43 9.26 -4.26 27.19
C ASP A 43 9.31 -3.36 25.92
N GLU A 44 10.13 -3.69 24.91
CA GLU A 44 10.09 -3.02 23.62
C GLU A 44 9.27 -3.80 22.61
N PRO A 45 8.23 -3.16 21.99
CA PRO A 45 7.41 -3.84 21.01
C PRO A 45 8.21 -4.03 19.70
N PHE A 46 7.94 -5.13 18.99
CA PHE A 46 8.39 -5.30 17.62
C PHE A 46 7.48 -4.47 16.70
N ASP A 47 7.58 -3.16 16.81
CA ASP A 47 6.71 -2.17 16.17
C ASP A 47 7.52 -1.23 15.28
N SER A 48 7.69 -1.61 14.03
CA SER A 48 8.37 -0.79 13.02
C SER A 48 7.56 -0.82 11.73
N TYR A 49 7.48 0.33 11.08
CA TYR A 49 6.84 0.47 9.77
C TYR A 49 7.55 -0.32 8.66
N PHE A 50 8.74 -0.81 8.92
CA PHE A 50 9.59 -1.54 7.99
C PHE A 50 9.88 -2.98 8.43
N SER A 51 9.20 -3.48 9.45
CA SER A 51 9.46 -4.77 10.09
C SER A 51 9.42 -5.95 9.10
N GLY A 52 8.57 -5.90 8.08
CA GLY A 52 8.41 -6.96 7.09
C GLY A 52 9.64 -7.21 6.22
N ASN A 53 10.57 -6.26 6.11
CA ASN A 53 11.82 -6.48 5.39
C ASN A 53 12.71 -7.51 6.09
N THR A 54 12.60 -7.64 7.40
CA THR A 54 13.35 -8.68 8.13
C THR A 54 12.94 -10.10 7.74
N VAL A 55 11.69 -10.29 7.31
CA VAL A 55 11.21 -11.58 6.75
C VAL A 55 11.85 -11.86 5.40
N GLN A 56 11.97 -10.84 4.54
CA GLN A 56 12.55 -10.99 3.21
C GLN A 56 14.04 -11.24 3.26
N ILE A 57 14.76 -10.55 4.15
CA ILE A 57 16.23 -10.64 4.28
C ILE A 57 16.68 -11.88 5.07
N CYS A 58 15.83 -12.52 5.85
CA CYS A 58 16.18 -13.68 6.66
C CYS A 58 16.47 -14.90 5.77
N PRO A 59 17.71 -15.45 5.79
CA PRO A 59 18.10 -16.49 4.84
C PRO A 59 17.55 -17.88 5.19
N VAL A 60 17.05 -18.08 6.42
CA VAL A 60 16.69 -19.41 6.94
C VAL A 60 15.23 -19.55 7.38
N GLY A 61 14.40 -18.51 7.23
CA GLY A 61 13.01 -18.54 7.67
C GLY A 61 12.82 -18.59 9.19
N ALA A 62 13.80 -18.07 9.94
CA ALA A 62 13.65 -17.79 11.35
C ALA A 62 12.64 -16.66 11.60
N LEU A 63 12.67 -15.63 10.75
CA LEU A 63 11.64 -14.59 10.71
C LEU A 63 10.66 -14.89 9.59
N THR A 64 9.38 -14.97 9.92
CA THR A 64 8.31 -15.32 8.98
C THR A 64 7.09 -14.44 9.17
N SER A 65 6.38 -14.15 8.07
CA SER A 65 5.10 -13.45 8.12
C SER A 65 4.01 -14.37 8.64
N ALA A 66 3.29 -13.95 9.68
CA ALA A 66 2.16 -14.69 10.22
C ALA A 66 1.04 -14.90 9.19
N SER A 67 0.83 -13.91 8.31
CA SER A 67 -0.19 -13.98 7.26
C SER A 67 0.14 -14.97 6.15
N TYR A 68 1.42 -15.25 5.92
CA TYR A 68 1.87 -16.15 4.85
C TYR A 68 2.26 -17.54 5.34
N ARG A 69 2.74 -17.67 6.58
CA ARG A 69 3.23 -18.96 7.13
C ARG A 69 2.19 -20.06 6.94
N PHE A 70 2.61 -21.19 6.36
CA PHE A 70 1.79 -22.37 6.05
C PHE A 70 0.71 -22.18 4.95
N ARG A 71 0.70 -21.06 4.21
CA ARG A 71 -0.29 -20.82 3.16
C ARG A 71 0.07 -21.43 1.82
N SER A 72 1.34 -21.41 1.45
CA SER A 72 1.82 -21.91 0.15
C SER A 72 3.27 -22.34 0.23
N ARG A 73 3.67 -23.23 -0.68
CA ARG A 73 5.08 -23.52 -0.93
C ARG A 73 5.61 -22.58 -2.03
N PRO A 74 6.91 -22.23 -2.05
CA PRO A 74 7.48 -21.34 -3.05
C PRO A 74 7.21 -21.77 -4.50
N PHE A 75 7.25 -23.06 -4.78
CA PHE A 75 7.02 -23.63 -6.12
C PHE A 75 5.53 -23.65 -6.55
N ASP A 76 4.61 -23.39 -5.63
CA ASP A 76 3.18 -23.27 -5.92
C ASP A 76 2.77 -21.83 -6.31
N LEU A 77 3.70 -20.89 -6.19
CA LEU A 77 3.42 -19.47 -6.38
C LEU A 77 3.66 -19.05 -7.83
N VAL A 78 2.79 -18.19 -8.31
CA VAL A 78 3.04 -17.37 -9.47
C VAL A 78 3.46 -15.99 -8.96
N SER A 79 4.60 -15.49 -9.46
CA SER A 79 5.18 -14.21 -9.07
C SER A 79 5.05 -13.23 -10.23
N VAL A 80 4.56 -12.04 -9.96
CA VAL A 80 4.46 -10.96 -10.95
C VAL A 80 5.04 -9.66 -10.38
N PRO A 81 5.75 -8.85 -11.18
CA PRO A 81 6.12 -7.50 -10.80
C PRO A 81 4.84 -6.65 -10.72
N THR A 82 4.76 -5.80 -9.70
CA THR A 82 3.64 -4.88 -9.49
C THR A 82 4.14 -3.60 -8.82
N THR A 83 3.37 -2.54 -8.92
CA THR A 83 3.64 -1.29 -8.22
C THR A 83 2.74 -1.15 -7.00
N CYS A 84 3.27 -0.56 -5.93
CA CYS A 84 2.52 -0.30 -4.71
C CYS A 84 1.53 0.84 -4.91
N GLU A 85 0.26 0.59 -4.63
CA GLU A 85 -0.83 1.54 -4.79
C GLU A 85 -1.13 2.39 -3.54
N HIS A 86 -0.34 2.26 -2.47
CA HIS A 86 -0.72 2.84 -1.17
C HIS A 86 -0.27 4.28 -0.94
N CYS A 87 0.74 4.74 -1.66
CA CYS A 87 1.21 6.13 -1.59
C CYS A 87 1.97 6.52 -2.86
N ALA A 88 2.35 7.79 -2.96
CA ALA A 88 3.04 8.35 -4.11
C ALA A 88 4.48 7.84 -4.33
N SER A 89 5.05 7.07 -3.39
CA SER A 89 6.38 6.46 -3.60
C SER A 89 6.40 5.44 -4.73
N GLY A 90 5.25 4.82 -5.05
CA GLY A 90 5.14 3.89 -6.17
C GLY A 90 6.11 2.70 -6.10
N CYS A 91 6.43 2.21 -4.89
CA CYS A 91 7.43 1.16 -4.70
C CYS A 91 7.21 -0.04 -5.61
N SER A 92 8.28 -0.51 -6.21
CA SER A 92 8.30 -1.74 -7.01
C SER A 92 8.16 -2.96 -6.10
N LEU A 93 7.21 -3.82 -6.40
CA LEU A 93 6.88 -5.00 -5.60
C LEU A 93 6.87 -6.27 -6.45
N ARG A 94 7.16 -7.39 -5.81
CA ARG A 94 6.81 -8.71 -6.29
C ARG A 94 5.56 -9.20 -5.57
N THR A 95 4.48 -9.37 -6.32
CA THR A 95 3.24 -9.95 -5.80
C THR A 95 3.20 -11.44 -6.11
N ASP A 96 3.15 -12.25 -5.06
CA ASP A 96 3.05 -13.70 -5.15
C ASP A 96 1.60 -14.13 -4.88
N TYR A 97 1.03 -14.88 -5.83
CA TYR A 97 -0.33 -15.38 -5.72
C TYR A 97 -0.42 -16.89 -6.03
N ARG A 98 -1.49 -17.50 -5.52
CA ARG A 98 -1.83 -18.89 -5.77
C ARG A 98 -3.32 -19.02 -6.04
N ARG A 99 -3.71 -19.65 -7.15
CA ARG A 99 -5.11 -19.86 -7.55
C ARG A 99 -5.94 -18.56 -7.51
N GLY A 100 -5.40 -17.48 -8.05
CA GLY A 100 -6.06 -16.18 -8.09
C GLY A 100 -6.09 -15.38 -6.77
N VAL A 101 -5.51 -15.91 -5.68
CA VAL A 101 -5.47 -15.23 -4.38
C VAL A 101 -4.06 -14.75 -4.07
N VAL A 102 -3.89 -13.46 -3.83
CA VAL A 102 -2.61 -12.88 -3.37
C VAL A 102 -2.29 -13.43 -1.99
N THR A 103 -1.09 -13.99 -1.84
CA THR A 103 -0.63 -14.63 -0.60
C THR A 103 0.42 -13.81 0.13
N ARG A 104 1.26 -13.09 -0.62
CA ARG A 104 2.25 -12.16 -0.08
C ARG A 104 2.70 -11.14 -1.12
N ARG A 105 3.26 -10.03 -0.63
CA ARG A 105 4.03 -9.06 -1.40
C ARG A 105 5.42 -8.94 -0.82
N LEU A 106 6.41 -8.82 -1.67
CA LEU A 106 7.81 -8.59 -1.32
C LEU A 106 8.28 -7.33 -2.05
N ALA A 107 9.30 -6.67 -1.52
CA ALA A 107 9.98 -5.64 -2.29
C ALA A 107 10.63 -6.26 -3.53
N TRP A 108 10.59 -5.57 -4.65
CA TRP A 108 11.32 -5.88 -5.86
C TRP A 108 12.52 -4.95 -5.95
N ASP A 109 13.60 -5.43 -6.52
CA ASP A 109 14.80 -4.62 -6.72
C ASP A 109 14.54 -3.53 -7.76
N ASP A 110 14.58 -2.29 -7.31
CA ASP A 110 14.40 -1.09 -8.12
C ASP A 110 15.28 0.04 -7.56
N PRO A 111 16.51 0.18 -8.08
CA PRO A 111 17.46 1.16 -7.55
C PRO A 111 17.00 2.62 -7.66
N ALA A 112 16.09 2.92 -8.59
CA ALA A 112 15.59 4.29 -8.79
C ALA A 112 14.47 4.68 -7.82
N VAL A 113 13.74 3.70 -7.28
CA VAL A 113 12.52 3.96 -6.50
C VAL A 113 12.66 3.53 -5.04
N ASN A 114 12.88 2.25 -4.79
CA ASN A 114 12.84 1.68 -3.43
C ASN A 114 13.95 0.68 -3.13
N GLU A 115 14.94 0.55 -4.02
CA GLU A 115 15.97 -0.48 -3.89
C GLU A 115 15.34 -1.86 -3.61
N GLU A 116 15.71 -2.52 -2.55
CA GLU A 116 15.16 -3.82 -2.12
C GLU A 116 14.17 -3.72 -0.94
N TRP A 117 13.69 -2.50 -0.62
CA TRP A 117 12.93 -2.25 0.61
C TRP A 117 11.53 -1.75 0.32
N ASN A 118 10.58 -2.09 1.20
CA ASN A 118 9.25 -1.49 1.20
C ASN A 118 8.68 -1.41 2.62
N CYS A 119 7.69 -0.57 2.80
CA CYS A 119 7.00 -0.44 4.08
C CYS A 119 5.99 -1.58 4.31
N ASP A 120 5.63 -1.80 5.56
CA ASP A 120 4.69 -2.85 5.97
C ASP A 120 3.28 -2.64 5.42
N LYS A 121 2.87 -1.38 5.20
CA LYS A 121 1.62 -1.08 4.52
C LYS A 121 1.60 -1.62 3.09
N GLY A 122 2.64 -1.36 2.29
CA GLY A 122 2.78 -1.91 0.95
C GLY A 122 2.84 -3.44 0.94
N ARG A 123 3.51 -4.01 1.94
CA ARG A 123 3.73 -5.45 2.07
C ARG A 123 2.49 -6.23 2.50
N PHE A 124 1.69 -5.71 3.43
CA PHE A 124 0.64 -6.48 4.09
C PHE A 124 -0.78 -6.01 3.80
N ALA A 125 -0.99 -4.78 3.34
CA ALA A 125 -2.33 -4.21 3.17
C ALA A 125 -3.03 -4.62 1.86
N PHE A 126 -2.80 -5.82 1.35
CA PHE A 126 -3.47 -6.34 0.15
C PHE A 126 -4.79 -7.09 0.43
N GLY A 127 -5.14 -7.28 1.71
CA GLY A 127 -6.36 -8.01 2.10
C GLY A 127 -7.65 -7.41 1.55
N HIS A 128 -7.66 -6.09 1.27
CA HIS A 128 -8.81 -5.41 0.66
C HIS A 128 -9.16 -5.93 -0.74
N GLN A 129 -8.23 -6.60 -1.43
CA GLN A 129 -8.46 -7.11 -2.78
C GLN A 129 -9.43 -8.30 -2.83
N GLY A 130 -9.53 -9.05 -1.73
CA GLY A 130 -10.34 -10.26 -1.65
C GLY A 130 -11.63 -10.13 -0.83
N ASN A 131 -11.79 -9.08 -0.03
CA ASN A 131 -12.89 -8.96 0.92
C ASN A 131 -13.84 -7.82 0.55
N GLY A 132 -15.14 -8.13 0.50
CA GLY A 132 -16.19 -7.13 0.34
C GLY A 132 -16.13 -6.36 -0.99
N ARG A 133 -15.58 -6.96 -2.05
CA ARG A 133 -15.54 -6.35 -3.38
C ARG A 133 -16.91 -6.38 -4.03
N LEU A 134 -17.30 -5.27 -4.64
CA LEU A 134 -18.48 -5.21 -5.49
C LEU A 134 -18.19 -5.95 -6.80
N GLU A 135 -19.09 -6.84 -7.22
CA GLU A 135 -18.97 -7.60 -8.47
C GLU A 135 -19.59 -6.86 -9.66
N GLY A 136 -20.43 -5.87 -9.40
CA GLY A 136 -21.09 -5.04 -10.40
C GLY A 136 -21.65 -3.77 -9.80
N PRO A 137 -22.24 -2.89 -10.64
CA PRO A 137 -22.88 -1.69 -10.15
C PRO A 137 -24.15 -2.01 -9.35
N LEU A 138 -24.37 -1.20 -8.32
CA LEU A 138 -25.60 -1.23 -7.51
C LEU A 138 -26.29 0.13 -7.63
N VAL A 139 -27.61 0.12 -7.75
CA VAL A 139 -28.46 1.32 -7.72
C VAL A 139 -29.48 1.22 -6.59
N ARG A 140 -29.99 2.35 -6.10
CA ARG A 140 -31.07 2.35 -5.13
C ARG A 140 -32.41 2.20 -5.85
N ASP A 141 -33.21 1.27 -5.35
CA ASP A 141 -34.61 1.13 -5.75
C ASP A 141 -35.52 2.15 -5.02
N ASP A 142 -36.81 2.07 -5.26
CA ASP A 142 -37.83 2.98 -4.67
C ASP A 142 -37.91 2.83 -3.14
N ASP A 143 -37.55 1.67 -2.59
CA ASP A 143 -37.49 1.39 -1.15
C ASP A 143 -36.13 1.81 -0.51
N GLY A 144 -35.21 2.37 -1.31
CA GLY A 144 -33.89 2.82 -0.87
C GLY A 144 -32.88 1.70 -0.69
N GLN A 145 -33.18 0.46 -1.12
CA GLN A 145 -32.28 -0.67 -1.06
C GLN A 145 -31.31 -0.67 -2.25
N LEU A 146 -30.08 -1.14 -2.02
CA LEU A 146 -29.10 -1.32 -3.09
C LEU A 146 -29.35 -2.64 -3.82
N VAL A 147 -29.71 -2.56 -5.09
CA VAL A 147 -29.99 -3.70 -5.97
C VAL A 147 -28.99 -3.73 -7.14
N PRO A 148 -28.66 -4.92 -7.65
CA PRO A 148 -27.81 -5.05 -8.84
C PRO A 148 -28.43 -4.36 -10.06
N ALA A 149 -27.60 -3.63 -10.82
CA ALA A 149 -28.00 -2.93 -12.03
C ALA A 149 -27.04 -3.15 -13.18
N SER A 150 -27.45 -2.88 -14.39
CA SER A 150 -26.57 -2.84 -15.55
C SER A 150 -25.70 -1.57 -15.54
N TRP A 151 -24.53 -1.62 -16.19
CA TRP A 151 -23.70 -0.44 -16.35
C TRP A 151 -24.39 0.74 -17.03
N PRO A 152 -25.16 0.56 -18.13
CA PRO A 152 -25.91 1.66 -18.74
C PRO A 152 -26.92 2.31 -17.78
N GLU A 153 -27.62 1.52 -16.99
CA GLU A 153 -28.60 2.01 -16.01
C GLU A 153 -27.90 2.81 -14.90
N ALA A 154 -26.86 2.24 -14.28
CA ALA A 154 -26.12 2.90 -13.21
C ALA A 154 -25.47 4.21 -13.68
N LEU A 155 -24.87 4.24 -14.89
CA LEU A 155 -24.28 5.44 -15.47
C LEU A 155 -25.35 6.50 -15.82
N THR A 156 -26.53 6.08 -16.26
CA THR A 156 -27.65 7.00 -16.54
C THR A 156 -28.11 7.69 -15.26
N LEU A 157 -28.33 6.93 -14.19
CA LEU A 157 -28.72 7.47 -12.88
C LEU A 157 -27.64 8.39 -12.31
N ALA A 158 -26.38 7.98 -12.37
CA ALA A 158 -25.25 8.81 -11.93
C ALA A 158 -25.18 10.14 -12.72
N ALA A 159 -25.33 10.08 -14.04
CA ALA A 159 -25.32 11.27 -14.89
C ALA A 159 -26.49 12.22 -14.60
N GLN A 160 -27.68 11.68 -14.32
CA GLN A 160 -28.85 12.48 -13.94
C GLN A 160 -28.63 13.18 -12.60
N GLY A 161 -28.15 12.45 -11.59
CA GLY A 161 -27.85 13.00 -10.26
C GLY A 161 -26.77 14.09 -10.30
N LEU A 162 -25.67 13.85 -11.02
CA LEU A 162 -24.58 14.82 -11.18
C LEU A 162 -25.01 16.07 -11.94
N ARG A 163 -25.85 15.93 -13.00
CA ARG A 163 -26.41 17.08 -13.71
C ARG A 163 -27.33 17.91 -12.82
N ALA A 164 -28.15 17.26 -11.99
CA ALA A 164 -29.04 17.96 -11.06
C ALA A 164 -28.27 18.71 -9.98
N ALA A 165 -27.17 18.15 -9.48
CA ALA A 165 -26.30 18.79 -8.48
C ALA A 165 -25.43 19.88 -9.09
N GLY A 166 -24.92 19.69 -10.32
CA GLY A 166 -24.07 20.66 -11.03
C GLY A 166 -22.92 21.18 -10.17
N ALA A 167 -22.77 22.48 -10.10
CA ALA A 167 -21.71 23.16 -9.32
C ALA A 167 -21.76 22.92 -7.80
N SER A 168 -22.84 22.33 -7.27
CA SER A 168 -22.91 21.92 -5.85
C SER A 168 -22.23 20.57 -5.57
N THR A 169 -21.53 20.01 -6.57
CA THR A 169 -20.80 18.75 -6.45
C THR A 169 -19.36 19.01 -6.03
N ALA A 170 -18.83 18.23 -5.09
CA ALA A 170 -17.42 18.17 -4.77
C ALA A 170 -16.79 16.86 -5.27
N VAL A 171 -15.53 16.90 -5.68
CA VAL A 171 -14.79 15.73 -6.19
C VAL A 171 -13.61 15.40 -5.28
N LEU A 172 -13.62 14.22 -4.68
CA LEU A 172 -12.59 13.71 -3.77
C LEU A 172 -11.96 12.43 -4.31
N PRO A 173 -11.04 12.51 -5.29
CA PRO A 173 -10.46 11.33 -5.93
C PRO A 173 -9.58 10.48 -5.02
N GLY A 174 -9.04 11.07 -3.94
CA GLY A 174 -8.11 10.39 -3.04
C GLY A 174 -6.68 10.35 -3.55
N GLY A 175 -5.77 9.87 -2.70
CA GLY A 175 -4.31 9.88 -2.95
C GLY A 175 -3.75 8.57 -3.54
N ARG A 176 -4.59 7.73 -4.14
CA ARG A 176 -4.19 6.42 -4.72
C ARG A 176 -4.40 6.33 -6.22
N LEU A 177 -4.83 7.40 -6.84
CA LEU A 177 -5.01 7.47 -8.28
C LEU A 177 -3.68 7.68 -8.99
N THR A 178 -3.63 7.26 -10.25
CA THR A 178 -2.58 7.71 -11.16
C THR A 178 -2.72 9.20 -11.43
N VAL A 179 -1.67 9.83 -11.95
CA VAL A 179 -1.72 11.25 -12.32
C VAL A 179 -2.76 11.49 -13.42
N GLU A 180 -2.86 10.56 -14.36
CA GLU A 180 -3.83 10.61 -15.45
C GLU A 180 -5.27 10.57 -14.95
N ASP A 181 -5.57 9.67 -14.02
CA ASP A 181 -6.90 9.58 -13.41
C ASP A 181 -7.23 10.82 -12.58
N ALA A 182 -6.28 11.32 -11.79
CA ALA A 182 -6.46 12.54 -11.01
C ALA A 182 -6.72 13.75 -11.92
N TYR A 183 -5.99 13.86 -13.02
CA TYR A 183 -6.22 14.89 -14.04
C TYR A 183 -7.59 14.74 -14.71
N ALA A 184 -7.98 13.52 -15.06
CA ALA A 184 -9.30 13.24 -15.66
C ALA A 184 -10.44 13.66 -14.74
N TRP A 185 -10.33 13.36 -13.43
CA TRP A 185 -11.29 13.79 -12.42
C TRP A 185 -11.33 15.32 -12.27
N ALA A 186 -10.19 15.97 -12.24
CA ALA A 186 -10.12 17.43 -12.16
C ALA A 186 -10.73 18.11 -13.41
N ARG A 187 -10.46 17.55 -14.59
CA ARG A 187 -11.08 18.01 -15.84
C ARG A 187 -12.59 17.78 -15.87
N PHE A 188 -13.05 16.62 -15.42
CA PHE A 188 -14.47 16.31 -15.32
C PHE A 188 -15.20 17.29 -14.40
N ALA A 189 -14.66 17.58 -13.23
CA ALA A 189 -15.22 18.54 -12.29
C ALA A 189 -15.39 19.94 -12.94
N ARG A 190 -14.33 20.46 -13.54
CA ARG A 190 -14.35 21.81 -14.11
C ARG A 190 -15.16 21.94 -15.39
N VAL A 191 -15.05 20.96 -16.29
CA VAL A 191 -15.69 21.04 -17.63
C VAL A 191 -17.11 20.51 -17.60
N ALA A 192 -17.39 19.40 -16.92
CA ALA A 192 -18.70 18.76 -16.95
C ALA A 192 -19.63 19.20 -15.81
N LEU A 193 -19.08 19.45 -14.62
CA LEU A 193 -19.84 19.82 -13.43
C LEU A 193 -19.81 21.33 -13.13
N GLY A 194 -18.81 22.05 -13.63
CA GLY A 194 -18.66 23.49 -13.42
C GLY A 194 -18.24 23.85 -11.98
N THR A 195 -17.47 22.97 -11.32
CA THR A 195 -17.01 23.18 -9.94
C THR A 195 -15.49 23.13 -9.85
N ASP A 196 -14.93 23.94 -8.95
CA ASP A 196 -13.53 23.88 -8.51
C ASP A 196 -13.37 23.22 -7.13
N ASP A 197 -14.45 22.69 -6.55
CA ASP A 197 -14.43 21.98 -5.28
C ASP A 197 -13.81 20.58 -5.45
N ILE A 198 -12.48 20.57 -5.55
CA ILE A 198 -11.67 19.38 -5.78
C ILE A 198 -10.61 19.28 -4.69
N ASP A 199 -10.58 18.17 -3.96
CA ASP A 199 -9.52 17.86 -3.00
C ASP A 199 -9.17 16.36 -3.07
N PHE A 200 -7.92 16.02 -2.78
CA PHE A 200 -7.45 14.64 -2.78
C PHE A 200 -7.38 14.03 -1.37
N ARG A 201 -7.76 14.78 -0.34
CA ARG A 201 -7.64 14.39 1.07
C ARG A 201 -8.99 14.35 1.77
N ALA A 202 -9.12 13.37 2.67
CA ALA A 202 -10.24 13.25 3.59
C ALA A 202 -9.89 13.75 5.01
N ARG A 203 -8.82 14.55 5.16
CA ARG A 203 -8.37 15.11 6.44
C ARG A 203 -8.09 16.61 6.31
N PRO A 204 -8.18 17.38 7.41
CA PRO A 204 -7.84 18.79 7.37
C PRO A 204 -6.41 19.04 6.87
N ALA A 205 -6.23 20.07 6.07
CA ALA A 205 -4.92 20.57 5.69
C ALA A 205 -4.33 21.39 6.87
N SER A 206 -3.01 21.33 7.05
CA SER A 206 -2.29 22.24 7.92
C SER A 206 -1.56 23.32 7.10
N ALA A 207 -1.29 24.47 7.71
CA ALA A 207 -0.49 25.51 7.08
C ALA A 207 0.93 25.04 6.75
N GLU A 208 1.50 24.20 7.61
CA GLU A 208 2.80 23.56 7.41
C GLU A 208 2.81 22.65 6.17
N GLU A 209 1.78 21.81 6.01
CA GLU A 209 1.64 20.95 4.85
C GLU A 209 1.45 21.76 3.56
N ALA A 210 0.65 22.83 3.59
CA ALA A 210 0.48 23.71 2.45
C ALA A 210 1.81 24.36 2.03
N SER A 211 2.61 24.82 3.00
CA SER A 211 3.94 25.37 2.75
C SER A 211 4.91 24.32 2.19
N PHE A 212 4.88 23.10 2.72
CA PHE A 212 5.67 21.98 2.20
C PHE A 212 5.30 21.65 0.75
N LEU A 213 4.01 21.51 0.46
CA LEU A 213 3.53 21.20 -0.90
C LEU A 213 3.91 22.31 -1.89
N ALA A 214 3.79 23.56 -1.51
CA ALA A 214 4.16 24.70 -2.35
C ALA A 214 5.68 24.77 -2.61
N ALA A 215 6.50 24.48 -1.59
CA ALA A 215 7.95 24.63 -1.70
C ALA A 215 8.64 23.41 -2.34
N LEU A 216 8.15 22.19 -2.08
CA LEU A 216 8.87 20.98 -2.41
C LEU A 216 8.15 20.07 -3.43
N VAL A 217 6.86 20.27 -3.68
CA VAL A 217 6.07 19.43 -4.57
C VAL A 217 5.59 20.19 -5.81
N ALA A 218 5.06 21.39 -5.63
CA ALA A 218 4.53 22.20 -6.74
C ALA A 218 5.61 22.50 -7.77
N GLY A 219 5.30 22.31 -9.05
CA GLY A 219 6.23 22.56 -10.16
C GLY A 219 7.33 21.51 -10.34
N ARG A 220 7.35 20.44 -9.54
CA ARG A 220 8.24 19.30 -9.76
C ARG A 220 7.70 18.40 -10.87
N PRO A 221 8.58 17.75 -11.65
CA PRO A 221 8.14 16.75 -12.61
C PRO A 221 7.47 15.56 -11.90
N VAL A 222 6.63 14.84 -12.62
CA VAL A 222 6.07 13.57 -12.16
C VAL A 222 7.23 12.60 -11.89
N GLY A 223 7.14 11.88 -10.78
CA GLY A 223 8.12 10.86 -10.40
C GLY A 223 8.06 9.62 -11.30
N PRO A 224 8.59 8.48 -10.86
CA PRO A 224 8.60 7.24 -11.64
C PRO A 224 7.20 6.87 -12.13
N THR A 225 7.15 6.32 -13.32
CA THR A 225 5.91 5.83 -13.96
C THR A 225 5.85 4.30 -13.87
N TYR A 226 4.71 3.71 -14.23
CA TYR A 226 4.60 2.25 -14.31
C TYR A 226 5.44 1.62 -15.45
N ALA A 227 5.99 2.44 -16.32
CA ALA A 227 6.85 2.00 -17.41
C ALA A 227 8.34 2.02 -17.05
N ASP A 228 8.72 2.68 -15.97
CA ASP A 228 10.07 2.72 -15.42
C ASP A 228 10.29 1.51 -14.49
#